data_b4d1ad2ce1b0414135b4e14edbe4eaa7
#
_entry.id   b4d1ad2ce1b0414135b4e14edbe4eaa7
#
_cell.length_a   1.000
_cell.length_b   1.000
_cell.length_c   1.000
_cell.angle_alpha   90.00
_cell.angle_beta   90.00
_cell.angle_gamma   90.00
#
_symmetry.space_group_name_H-M   'P 1'
#
loop_
_entity.id
_entity.type
_entity.pdbx_description
1 polymer ?
#
loop_
_entity_poly.entity_id
_entity_poly.type
_entity_poly.pdbx_seq_one_letter_code
_entity_poly.pdbx_strand_id
1 'polypeptide(L)'
;PSKVAQVSQRLLDMGCYEVSLGETIGTATPDRVKKVWQACLAEMDAANLAGHFHNTYGMAIANIYQALEQGIRVFDSSIAGLGGCPYAKGASGNVSTEDLYYLLSNMGYDTGIDLDALMIASQNISQVLQRTNPSNYANAYWQKRCA
;
A
#
# COMPACT_ATOMS: atom_id res chain seq x y z
N PRO A 1 15.19 -11.63 -3.77
CA PRO A 1 15.03 -10.53 -4.75
C PRO A 1 15.15 -11.01 -6.20
N SER A 2 16.24 -11.72 -6.60
CA SER A 2 16.47 -12.12 -7.98
C SER A 2 15.35 -12.96 -8.62
N LYS A 3 14.75 -13.91 -7.87
CA LYS A 3 13.60 -14.69 -8.38
C LYS A 3 12.37 -13.81 -8.63
N VAL A 4 12.14 -12.79 -7.81
CA VAL A 4 11.04 -11.83 -8.02
C VAL A 4 11.29 -11.07 -9.31
N ALA A 5 12.48 -10.52 -9.51
CA ALA A 5 12.83 -9.82 -10.74
C ALA A 5 12.66 -10.70 -11.98
N GLN A 6 13.13 -11.95 -11.95
CA GLN A 6 12.99 -12.89 -13.07
C GLN A 6 11.51 -13.19 -13.40
N VAL A 7 10.66 -13.39 -12.39
CA VAL A 7 9.23 -13.63 -12.61
C VAL A 7 8.55 -12.38 -13.17
N SER A 8 8.86 -11.20 -12.60
CA SER A 8 8.31 -9.92 -13.07
C SER A 8 8.68 -9.66 -14.52
N GLN A 9 9.95 -9.88 -14.91
CA GLN A 9 10.38 -9.73 -16.30
C GLN A 9 9.61 -10.67 -17.24
N ARG A 10 9.44 -11.93 -16.85
CA ARG A 10 8.65 -12.88 -17.66
C ARG A 10 7.19 -12.47 -17.84
N LEU A 11 6.58 -11.89 -16.81
CA LEU A 11 5.20 -11.37 -16.92
C LEU A 11 5.12 -10.20 -17.92
N LEU A 12 6.09 -9.29 -17.88
CA LEU A 12 6.17 -8.20 -18.86
C LEU A 12 6.41 -8.74 -20.28
N ASP A 13 7.32 -9.72 -20.45
CA ASP A 13 7.55 -10.37 -21.75
C ASP A 13 6.31 -11.08 -22.30
N MET A 14 5.40 -11.53 -21.43
CA MET A 14 4.09 -12.12 -21.81
C MET A 14 3.04 -11.07 -22.15
N GLY A 15 3.35 -9.78 -22.03
CA GLY A 15 2.46 -8.68 -22.39
C GLY A 15 1.70 -8.03 -21.23
N CYS A 16 2.06 -8.31 -19.97
CA CYS A 16 1.56 -7.52 -18.85
C CYS A 16 2.10 -6.08 -18.96
N TYR A 17 1.23 -5.09 -18.81
CA TYR A 17 1.64 -3.69 -18.82
C TYR A 17 2.28 -3.25 -17.50
N GLU A 18 1.96 -3.94 -16.41
CA GLU A 18 2.42 -3.65 -15.06
C GLU A 18 2.47 -4.93 -14.23
N VAL A 19 3.40 -4.99 -13.29
CA VAL A 19 3.51 -6.07 -12.31
C VAL A 19 3.46 -5.49 -10.90
N SER A 20 2.43 -5.87 -10.13
CA SER A 20 2.32 -5.49 -8.72
C SER A 20 3.10 -6.46 -7.83
N LEU A 21 4.05 -5.93 -7.07
CA LEU A 21 4.87 -6.69 -6.14
C LEU A 21 4.20 -6.73 -4.75
N GLY A 22 3.77 -7.93 -4.34
CA GLY A 22 3.06 -8.13 -3.07
C GLY A 22 4.00 -8.40 -1.89
N GLU A 23 3.94 -7.56 -0.87
CA GLU A 23 4.43 -7.86 0.47
C GLU A 23 3.28 -8.53 1.25
N THR A 24 3.15 -9.84 1.05
CA THR A 24 1.94 -10.63 1.29
C THR A 24 1.54 -10.77 2.75
N ILE A 25 2.49 -10.77 3.69
CA ILE A 25 2.24 -11.09 5.10
C ILE A 25 2.49 -9.92 6.06
N GLY A 26 2.90 -8.78 5.56
CA GLY A 26 3.12 -7.56 6.33
C GLY A 26 4.32 -7.59 7.28
N THR A 27 5.33 -8.42 7.01
CA THR A 27 6.50 -8.61 7.89
C THR A 27 7.77 -7.95 7.40
N ALA A 28 7.78 -7.46 6.16
CA ALA A 28 8.97 -6.86 5.59
C ALA A 28 9.26 -5.48 6.20
N THR A 29 10.54 -5.21 6.33
CA THR A 29 11.06 -3.90 6.69
C THR A 29 11.48 -3.12 5.45
N PRO A 30 11.60 -1.78 5.50
CA PRO A 30 12.03 -0.96 4.37
C PRO A 30 13.34 -1.43 3.71
N ASP A 31 14.29 -1.92 4.48
CA ASP A 31 15.56 -2.44 3.94
C ASP A 31 15.37 -3.70 3.08
N ARG A 32 14.46 -4.60 3.49
CA ARG A 32 14.12 -5.79 2.69
C ARG A 32 13.40 -5.40 1.41
N VAL A 33 12.44 -4.50 1.51
CA VAL A 33 11.68 -3.96 0.37
C VAL A 33 12.61 -3.29 -0.62
N LYS A 34 13.53 -2.44 -0.15
CA LYS A 34 14.56 -1.80 -0.97
C LYS A 34 15.34 -2.80 -1.82
N LYS A 35 15.79 -3.91 -1.25
CA LYS A 35 16.56 -4.94 -1.96
C LYS A 35 15.74 -5.61 -3.07
N VAL A 36 14.43 -5.79 -2.88
CA VAL A 36 13.53 -6.33 -3.91
C VAL A 36 13.38 -5.32 -5.06
N TRP A 37 13.09 -4.05 -4.74
CA TRP A 37 12.97 -3.00 -5.75
C TRP A 37 14.24 -2.83 -6.56
N GLN A 38 15.40 -2.77 -5.90
CA GLN A 38 16.68 -2.66 -6.60
C GLN A 38 16.94 -3.83 -7.58
N ALA A 39 16.57 -5.05 -7.19
CA ALA A 39 16.70 -6.20 -8.07
C ALA A 39 15.75 -6.12 -9.28
N CYS A 40 14.53 -5.66 -9.10
CA CYS A 40 13.58 -5.48 -10.21
C CYS A 40 13.98 -4.31 -11.12
N LEU A 41 14.37 -3.17 -10.54
CA LEU A 41 14.77 -1.97 -11.29
C LEU A 41 16.10 -2.15 -12.07
N ALA A 42 16.88 -3.18 -11.77
CA ALA A 42 18.03 -3.55 -12.60
C ALA A 42 17.61 -4.21 -13.92
N GLU A 43 16.40 -4.74 -14.02
CA GLU A 43 15.90 -5.48 -15.18
C GLU A 43 14.77 -4.76 -15.93
N MET A 44 14.02 -3.87 -15.26
CA MET A 44 12.82 -3.25 -15.82
C MET A 44 12.59 -1.83 -15.29
N ASP A 45 11.80 -1.04 -16.02
CA ASP A 45 11.46 0.33 -15.64
C ASP A 45 10.50 0.39 -14.47
N ALA A 46 10.65 1.42 -13.62
CA ALA A 46 9.76 1.70 -12.50
C ALA A 46 8.30 1.90 -12.92
N ALA A 47 8.07 2.40 -14.15
CA ALA A 47 6.74 2.60 -14.71
C ALA A 47 5.95 1.29 -14.94
N ASN A 48 6.64 0.16 -14.98
CA ASN A 48 6.02 -1.16 -15.13
C ASN A 48 5.80 -1.88 -13.79
N LEU A 49 6.06 -1.19 -12.67
CA LEU A 49 6.00 -1.79 -11.34
C LEU A 49 5.01 -1.07 -10.44
N ALA A 50 4.22 -1.84 -9.71
CA ALA A 50 3.34 -1.39 -8.66
C ALA A 50 3.65 -2.09 -7.33
N GLY A 51 3.26 -1.50 -6.22
CA GLY A 51 3.45 -2.05 -4.88
C GLY A 51 2.14 -2.36 -4.16
N HIS A 52 2.07 -3.56 -3.60
CA HIS A 52 0.99 -4.02 -2.74
C HIS A 52 1.54 -4.37 -1.37
N PHE A 53 1.03 -3.70 -0.31
CA PHE A 53 1.59 -3.82 1.03
C PHE A 53 0.53 -4.16 2.07
N HIS A 54 0.85 -5.13 2.92
CA HIS A 54 0.09 -5.44 4.12
C HIS A 54 0.67 -4.74 5.35
N ASN A 55 -0.22 -4.37 6.27
CA ASN A 55 0.13 -3.58 7.46
C ASN A 55 0.16 -4.40 8.76
N THR A 56 0.35 -5.71 8.70
CA THR A 56 0.30 -6.64 9.83
C THR A 56 1.19 -6.20 10.99
N TYR A 57 2.40 -5.75 10.70
CA TYR A 57 3.35 -5.25 11.70
C TYR A 57 3.54 -3.74 11.66
N GLY A 58 2.60 -3.00 11.05
CA GLY A 58 2.63 -1.54 11.00
C GLY A 58 3.70 -0.96 10.07
N MET A 59 4.27 -1.77 9.16
CA MET A 59 5.38 -1.35 8.30
C MET A 59 4.96 -0.87 6.91
N ALA A 60 3.68 -1.01 6.53
CA ALA A 60 3.25 -0.72 5.16
C ALA A 60 3.59 0.70 4.71
N ILE A 61 3.31 1.72 5.50
CA ILE A 61 3.60 3.12 5.16
C ILE A 61 5.12 3.36 5.00
N ALA A 62 5.94 2.79 5.89
CA ALA A 62 7.40 2.89 5.78
C ALA A 62 7.93 2.17 4.53
N ASN A 63 7.34 1.02 4.18
CA ASN A 63 7.69 0.27 2.98
C ASN A 63 7.28 1.01 1.69
N ILE A 64 6.11 1.66 1.69
CA ILE A 64 5.65 2.51 0.58
C ILE A 64 6.59 3.71 0.42
N TYR A 65 6.94 4.39 1.51
CA TYR A 65 7.91 5.49 1.45
C TYR A 65 9.23 5.02 0.83
N GLN A 66 9.73 3.84 1.23
CA GLN A 66 10.94 3.27 0.64
C GLN A 66 10.77 2.96 -0.86
N ALA A 67 9.60 2.51 -1.30
CA ALA A 67 9.31 2.27 -2.71
C ALA A 67 9.24 3.58 -3.51
N LEU A 68 8.65 4.64 -2.95
CA LEU A 68 8.64 6.00 -3.53
C LEU A 68 10.07 6.52 -3.78
N GLU A 69 10.98 6.31 -2.81
CA GLU A 69 12.41 6.66 -2.95
C GLU A 69 13.13 5.89 -4.09
N GLN A 70 12.60 4.72 -4.47
CA GLN A 70 13.09 3.95 -5.61
C GLN A 70 12.41 4.32 -6.94
N GLY A 71 11.51 5.30 -6.95
CA GLY A 71 10.83 5.77 -8.15
C GLY A 71 9.48 5.08 -8.44
N ILE A 72 9.02 4.16 -7.60
CA ILE A 72 7.70 3.53 -7.78
C ILE A 72 6.59 4.56 -7.50
N ARG A 73 5.53 4.53 -8.31
CA ARG A 73 4.45 5.53 -8.27
C ARG A 73 3.05 4.94 -8.24
N VAL A 74 2.92 3.62 -8.38
CA VAL A 74 1.63 2.93 -8.34
C VAL A 74 1.56 2.07 -7.09
N PHE A 75 0.51 2.27 -6.31
CA PHE A 75 0.23 1.51 -5.09
C PHE A 75 -1.25 1.20 -5.01
N ASP A 76 -1.58 -0.03 -4.73
CA ASP A 76 -2.95 -0.38 -4.33
C ASP A 76 -3.10 -0.33 -2.80
N SER A 77 -4.31 -0.06 -2.35
CA SER A 77 -4.66 0.05 -0.94
C SER A 77 -6.12 -0.26 -0.74
N SER A 78 -6.56 -0.34 0.50
CA SER A 78 -7.97 -0.62 0.79
C SER A 78 -8.54 0.38 1.80
N ILE A 79 -9.75 0.87 1.55
CA ILE A 79 -10.48 1.71 2.50
C ILE A 79 -10.58 1.00 3.85
N ALA A 80 -10.31 1.72 4.93
CA ALA A 80 -10.28 1.18 6.29
C ALA A 80 -9.37 -0.06 6.44
N GLY A 81 -8.34 -0.21 5.62
CA GLY A 81 -7.45 -1.35 5.64
C GLY A 81 -8.16 -2.69 5.47
N LEU A 82 -9.25 -2.72 4.70
CA LEU A 82 -10.05 -3.93 4.49
C LEU A 82 -9.27 -5.00 3.75
N GLY A 83 -9.66 -6.24 3.98
CA GLY A 83 -8.99 -7.42 3.46
C GLY A 83 -8.05 -8.05 4.46
N GLY A 84 -7.62 -9.24 4.17
CA GLY A 84 -6.68 -10.01 4.97
C GLY A 84 -5.89 -10.95 4.08
N CYS A 85 -4.87 -11.58 4.64
CA CYS A 85 -4.11 -12.57 3.91
C CYS A 85 -4.54 -13.97 4.32
N PRO A 86 -5.14 -14.77 3.42
CA PRO A 86 -5.53 -16.15 3.75
C PRO A 86 -4.31 -17.06 4.05
N TYR A 87 -3.14 -16.64 3.63
CA TYR A 87 -1.89 -17.39 3.80
C TYR A 87 -1.14 -17.06 5.09
N ALA A 88 -1.58 -16.05 5.85
CA ALA A 88 -0.95 -15.66 7.12
C ALA A 88 -2.00 -15.53 8.21
N LYS A 89 -2.01 -16.47 9.17
CA LYS A 89 -2.85 -16.36 10.35
C LYS A 89 -2.48 -15.11 11.15
N GLY A 90 -3.46 -14.24 11.42
CA GLY A 90 -3.27 -13.00 12.17
C GLY A 90 -2.72 -11.84 11.32
N ALA A 91 -2.59 -12.00 10.01
CA ALA A 91 -2.31 -10.86 9.14
C ALA A 91 -3.47 -9.88 9.21
N SER A 92 -3.20 -8.66 9.65
CA SER A 92 -4.11 -7.53 9.52
C SER A 92 -4.26 -7.18 8.05
N GLY A 93 -5.30 -6.40 7.71
CA GLY A 93 -5.62 -6.04 6.34
C GLY A 93 -4.52 -5.32 5.58
N ASN A 94 -4.85 -4.92 4.38
CA ASN A 94 -4.03 -4.08 3.52
C ASN A 94 -3.65 -2.76 4.20
N VAL A 95 -2.69 -2.05 3.65
CA VAL A 95 -2.49 -0.64 3.99
C VAL A 95 -3.79 0.13 3.76
N SER A 96 -4.16 1.00 4.70
CA SER A 96 -5.37 1.81 4.54
C SER A 96 -5.16 2.90 3.49
N THR A 97 -6.16 3.12 2.65
CA THR A 97 -6.13 4.19 1.64
C THR A 97 -5.99 5.57 2.31
N GLU A 98 -6.58 5.76 3.47
CA GLU A 98 -6.54 6.99 4.25
C GLU A 98 -5.11 7.33 4.72
N ASP A 99 -4.38 6.35 5.27
CA ASP A 99 -3.00 6.57 5.70
C ASP A 99 -2.07 6.78 4.50
N LEU A 100 -2.30 6.05 3.41
CA LEU A 100 -1.57 6.24 2.15
C LEU A 100 -1.83 7.63 1.56
N TYR A 101 -3.10 8.07 1.52
CA TYR A 101 -3.47 9.42 1.09
C TYR A 101 -2.73 10.48 1.92
N TYR A 102 -2.72 10.33 3.25
CA TYR A 102 -2.02 11.27 4.13
C TYR A 102 -0.53 11.37 3.78
N LEU A 103 0.14 10.25 3.60
CA LEU A 103 1.55 10.23 3.20
C LEU A 103 1.76 10.96 1.88
N LEU A 104 1.03 10.55 0.83
CA LEU A 104 1.25 11.06 -0.53
C LEU A 104 0.93 12.55 -0.65
N SER A 105 -0.21 12.99 -0.11
CA SER A 105 -0.62 14.41 -0.18
C SER A 105 0.35 15.34 0.57
N ASN A 106 0.86 14.91 1.74
CA ASN A 106 1.85 15.71 2.49
C ASN A 106 3.25 15.68 1.86
N MET A 107 3.54 14.72 0.99
CA MET A 107 4.74 14.70 0.15
C MET A 107 4.57 15.49 -1.15
N GLY A 108 3.39 16.10 -1.39
CA GLY A 108 3.12 16.91 -2.58
C GLY A 108 2.69 16.12 -3.82
N TYR A 109 2.33 14.85 -3.67
CA TYR A 109 1.75 14.07 -4.76
C TYR A 109 0.26 14.35 -4.91
N ASP A 110 -0.18 14.59 -6.14
CA ASP A 110 -1.59 14.62 -6.49
C ASP A 110 -2.08 13.18 -6.71
N THR A 111 -3.02 12.76 -5.89
CA THR A 111 -3.60 11.41 -5.98
C THR A 111 -4.92 11.39 -6.75
N GLY A 112 -5.50 12.55 -7.03
CA GLY A 112 -6.85 12.67 -7.59
C GLY A 112 -7.98 12.21 -6.66
N ILE A 113 -7.68 11.87 -5.39
CA ILE A 113 -8.66 11.38 -4.43
C ILE A 113 -9.33 12.55 -3.71
N ASP A 114 -10.67 12.57 -3.69
CA ASP A 114 -11.45 13.44 -2.84
C ASP A 114 -11.40 12.93 -1.39
N LEU A 115 -10.76 13.72 -0.53
CA LEU A 115 -10.57 13.35 0.88
C LEU A 115 -11.87 13.20 1.64
N ASP A 116 -12.83 14.09 1.46
CA ASP A 116 -14.09 14.05 2.20
C ASP A 116 -14.92 12.82 1.77
N ALA A 117 -14.95 12.51 0.49
CA ALA A 117 -15.58 11.31 -0.04
C ALA A 117 -14.90 10.02 0.48
N LEU A 118 -13.56 9.99 0.52
CA LEU A 118 -12.79 8.87 1.08
C LEU A 118 -13.14 8.65 2.57
N MET A 119 -13.17 9.72 3.37
CA MET A 119 -13.44 9.62 4.81
C MET A 119 -14.87 9.18 5.10
N ILE A 120 -15.86 9.65 4.32
CA ILE A 120 -17.25 9.22 4.42
C ILE A 120 -17.38 7.73 4.07
N ALA A 121 -16.77 7.29 2.98
CA ALA A 121 -16.79 5.88 2.58
C ALA A 121 -16.15 4.98 3.65
N SER A 122 -15.03 5.42 4.19
CA SER A 122 -14.30 4.73 5.26
C SER A 122 -15.11 4.60 6.55
N GLN A 123 -15.79 5.65 6.96
CA GLN A 123 -16.68 5.64 8.13
C GLN A 123 -17.87 4.70 7.89
N ASN A 124 -18.52 4.81 6.75
CA ASN A 124 -19.69 4.00 6.40
C ASN A 124 -19.38 2.51 6.41
N ILE A 125 -18.29 2.09 5.76
CA ILE A 125 -17.95 0.66 5.74
C ILE A 125 -17.56 0.15 7.13
N SER A 126 -16.89 0.96 7.95
CA SER A 126 -16.54 0.59 9.31
C SER A 126 -17.80 0.40 10.18
N GLN A 127 -18.81 1.25 10.01
CA GLN A 127 -20.11 1.11 10.68
C GLN A 127 -20.87 -0.13 10.22
N VAL A 128 -20.97 -0.36 8.90
CA VAL A 128 -21.66 -1.55 8.35
C VAL A 128 -21.03 -2.84 8.86
N LEU A 129 -19.71 -2.90 8.92
CA LEU A 129 -18.97 -4.07 9.40
C LEU A 129 -18.83 -4.13 10.93
N GLN A 130 -19.32 -3.12 11.66
CA GLN A 130 -19.20 -3.00 13.12
C GLN A 130 -17.77 -3.20 13.63
N ARG A 131 -16.78 -2.65 12.89
CA ARG A 131 -15.36 -2.75 13.24
C ARG A 131 -14.73 -1.38 13.42
N THR A 132 -13.75 -1.30 14.32
CA THR A 132 -12.92 -0.11 14.45
C THR A 132 -12.07 0.08 13.20
N ASN A 133 -12.03 1.32 12.69
CA ASN A 133 -11.13 1.68 11.60
C ASN A 133 -9.68 1.63 12.08
N PRO A 134 -8.79 0.86 11.47
CA PRO A 134 -7.39 0.77 11.86
C PRO A 134 -6.54 1.97 11.37
N SER A 135 -7.07 2.81 10.48
CA SER A 135 -6.34 3.98 9.97
C SER A 135 -6.12 5.02 11.07
N ASN A 136 -4.86 5.37 11.30
CA ASN A 136 -4.51 6.45 12.22
C ASN A 136 -5.01 7.80 11.71
N TYR A 137 -4.90 8.04 10.40
CA TYR A 137 -5.35 9.30 9.81
C TYR A 137 -6.87 9.46 9.88
N ALA A 138 -7.65 8.43 9.54
CA ALA A 138 -9.10 8.49 9.65
C ALA A 138 -9.57 8.77 11.08
N ASN A 139 -8.97 8.12 12.07
CA ASN A 139 -9.28 8.36 13.48
C ASN A 139 -8.97 9.80 13.89
N ALA A 140 -7.80 10.32 13.54
CA ALA A 140 -7.42 11.70 13.84
C ALA A 140 -8.30 12.73 13.12
N TYR A 141 -8.70 12.45 11.88
CA TYR A 141 -9.56 13.31 11.07
C TYR A 141 -10.93 13.51 11.73
N TRP A 142 -11.58 12.42 12.19
CA TRP A 142 -12.90 12.50 12.82
C TRP A 142 -12.83 13.09 14.23
N GLN A 143 -11.79 12.79 15.01
CA GLN A 143 -11.62 13.40 16.34
C GLN A 143 -11.54 14.93 16.28
N LYS A 144 -10.86 15.49 15.29
CA LYS A 144 -10.75 16.95 15.10
C LYS A 144 -12.07 17.61 14.70
N ARG A 145 -13.01 16.88 14.07
CA ARG A 145 -14.30 17.41 13.62
C ARG A 145 -15.42 17.23 14.68
N CYS A 146 -15.18 16.41 15.68
CA CYS A 146 -16.12 16.21 16.80
C CYS A 146 -15.76 17.05 18.05
N ALA A 147 -14.64 17.76 18.04
CA ALA A 147 -14.22 18.68 19.10
C ALA A 147 -14.67 20.12 18.80
#